data_08a99d9c2d6bf68528bd0d202b0d9696
#
_entry.id   08a99d9c2d6bf68528bd0d202b0d9696
#
_cell.length_a   1.000
_cell.length_b   1.000
_cell.length_c   1.000
_cell.angle_alpha   90.00
_cell.angle_beta   90.00
_cell.angle_gamma   90.00
#
_symmetry.space_group_name_H-M   'P 1'
#
loop_
_entity.id
_entity.type
_entity.pdbx_description
1 polymer ?
#
loop_
_entity_poly.entity_id
_entity_poly.type
_entity_poly.pdbx_seq_one_letter_code
_entity_poly.pdbx_strand_id
1 'polypeptide(L)'
;MEENKLKKALTAAGIWSVAVGAVISGSYYGWNYIASETNFTGCLIAMAIATLFYIPFAFMFAELATAIPSSAGPAAYTEKAFGRGAGFFAGFSYLVESLFCTPGICIAVGAYVHTLFPVVPAVVASV
;
A
#
# COMPACT_ATOMS: atom_id res chain seq x y z
N MET A 1 -6.86 24.39 23.20
CA MET A 1 -6.60 23.42 22.11
C MET A 1 -7.43 22.20 22.41
N GLU A 2 -8.53 21.99 21.69
CA GLU A 2 -9.32 20.77 21.84
C GLU A 2 -8.47 19.59 21.41
N GLU A 3 -8.21 18.68 22.33
CA GLU A 3 -7.63 17.38 22.05
C GLU A 3 -8.58 16.63 21.12
N ASN A 4 -8.27 16.63 19.85
CA ASN A 4 -9.02 15.91 18.83
C ASN A 4 -8.80 14.40 19.03
N LYS A 5 -9.50 13.82 20.04
CA LYS A 5 -9.46 12.39 20.34
C LYS A 5 -10.04 11.64 19.16
N LEU A 6 -9.17 11.01 18.38
CA LEU A 6 -9.56 10.09 17.31
C LEU A 6 -10.53 9.04 17.89
N LYS A 7 -11.77 9.00 17.39
CA LYS A 7 -12.76 8.00 17.80
C LYS A 7 -12.32 6.64 17.26
N LYS A 8 -12.30 5.62 18.13
CA LYS A 8 -12.11 4.22 17.73
C LYS A 8 -13.30 3.80 16.87
N ALA A 9 -13.17 3.91 15.54
CA ALA A 9 -14.22 3.58 14.59
C ALA A 9 -14.10 2.16 14.01
N LEU A 10 -12.88 1.57 14.05
CA LEU A 10 -12.60 0.27 13.47
C LEU A 10 -12.23 -0.76 14.53
N THR A 11 -12.75 -1.98 14.35
CA THR A 11 -12.31 -3.17 15.09
C THR A 11 -11.01 -3.73 14.51
N ALA A 12 -10.28 -4.56 15.27
CA ALA A 12 -9.07 -5.22 14.77
C ALA A 12 -9.32 -6.01 13.48
N ALA A 13 -10.46 -6.70 13.38
CA ALA A 13 -10.87 -7.41 12.17
C ALA A 13 -11.12 -6.46 10.98
N GLY A 14 -11.72 -5.30 11.23
CA GLY A 14 -11.92 -4.27 10.21
C GLY A 14 -10.61 -3.71 9.67
N ILE A 15 -9.65 -3.41 10.55
CA ILE A 15 -8.31 -2.95 10.16
C ILE A 15 -7.60 -4.03 9.35
N TRP A 16 -7.67 -5.29 9.79
CA TRP A 16 -7.08 -6.43 9.07
C TRP A 16 -7.68 -6.58 7.67
N SER A 17 -9.00 -6.50 7.53
CA SER A 17 -9.68 -6.61 6.23
C SER A 17 -9.25 -5.52 5.24
N VAL A 18 -9.14 -4.28 5.71
CA VAL A 18 -8.67 -3.15 4.87
C VAL A 18 -7.21 -3.35 4.46
N ALA A 19 -6.35 -3.77 5.40
CA ALA A 19 -4.94 -4.02 5.12
C ALA A 19 -4.74 -5.15 4.10
N VAL A 20 -5.45 -6.28 4.28
CA VAL A 20 -5.41 -7.41 3.34
C VAL A 20 -5.92 -6.99 1.95
N GLY A 21 -7.02 -6.24 1.88
CA GLY A 21 -7.56 -5.73 0.62
C GLY A 21 -6.57 -4.83 -0.12
N ALA A 22 -5.90 -3.92 0.60
CA ALA A 22 -4.90 -3.03 0.03
C ALA A 22 -3.66 -3.79 -0.50
N VAL A 23 -3.19 -4.80 0.23
CA VAL A 23 -2.03 -5.61 -0.19
C VAL A 23 -2.37 -6.48 -1.40
N ILE A 24 -3.53 -7.16 -1.39
CA ILE A 24 -3.93 -8.05 -2.48
C ILE A 24 -4.09 -7.26 -3.79
N SER A 25 -4.66 -6.06 -3.75
CA SER A 25 -4.89 -5.26 -4.96
C SER A 25 -3.60 -4.92 -5.71
N GLY A 26 -2.52 -4.60 -5.00
CA GLY A 26 -1.22 -4.28 -5.60
C GLY A 26 -0.39 -5.51 -5.96
N SER A 27 -0.23 -6.43 -5.01
CA SER A 27 0.65 -7.60 -5.14
C SER A 27 0.12 -8.62 -6.14
N TYR A 28 -1.19 -8.79 -6.26
CA TYR A 28 -1.79 -9.78 -7.14
C TYR A 28 -1.40 -9.59 -8.61
N TYR A 29 -1.31 -8.34 -9.06
CA TYR A 29 -0.93 -8.03 -10.44
C TYR A 29 0.57 -8.09 -10.69
N GLY A 30 1.39 -7.90 -9.67
CA GLY A 30 2.84 -8.02 -9.76
C GLY A 30 3.36 -9.46 -9.86
N TRP A 31 2.59 -10.44 -9.37
CA TRP A 31 2.98 -11.84 -9.34
C TRP A 31 3.28 -12.43 -10.71
N ASN A 32 2.44 -12.16 -11.70
CA ASN A 32 2.62 -12.68 -13.06
C ASN A 32 3.90 -12.17 -13.69
N TYR A 33 4.24 -10.90 -13.46
CA TYR A 33 5.46 -10.31 -13.95
C TYR A 33 6.70 -10.96 -13.30
N ILE A 34 6.70 -11.09 -11.99
CA ILE A 34 7.80 -11.73 -11.25
C ILE A 34 7.95 -13.20 -11.67
N ALA A 35 6.85 -13.93 -11.84
CA ALA A 35 6.87 -15.32 -12.24
C ALA A 35 7.36 -15.53 -13.69
N SER A 36 7.16 -14.55 -14.58
CA SER A 36 7.63 -14.61 -15.95
C SER A 36 9.14 -14.34 -16.09
N GLU A 37 9.69 -13.50 -15.23
CA GLU A 37 11.11 -13.08 -15.27
C GLU A 37 12.03 -13.95 -14.40
N THR A 38 11.47 -14.70 -13.44
CA THR A 38 12.26 -15.41 -12.44
C THR A 38 11.80 -16.87 -12.30
N ASN A 39 12.74 -17.77 -12.05
CA ASN A 39 12.42 -19.16 -11.69
C ASN A 39 11.69 -19.20 -10.33
N PHE A 40 10.82 -20.18 -10.14
CA PHE A 40 10.05 -20.38 -8.89
C PHE A 40 10.93 -20.34 -7.64
N THR A 41 12.11 -20.95 -7.67
CA THR A 41 13.06 -20.95 -6.55
C THR A 41 13.57 -19.53 -6.25
N GLY A 42 13.88 -18.73 -7.26
CA GLY A 42 14.29 -17.33 -7.09
C GLY A 42 13.19 -16.48 -6.49
N CYS A 43 11.96 -16.70 -6.91
CA CYS A 43 10.78 -16.02 -6.35
C CYS A 43 10.61 -16.34 -4.85
N LEU A 44 10.73 -17.60 -4.45
CA LEU A 44 10.65 -18.00 -3.04
C LEU A 44 11.75 -17.37 -2.18
N ILE A 45 12.98 -17.32 -2.68
CA ILE A 45 14.10 -16.70 -1.95
C ILE A 45 13.85 -15.20 -1.81
N ALA A 46 13.45 -14.52 -2.87
CA ALA A 46 13.14 -13.10 -2.83
C ALA A 46 12.00 -12.78 -1.85
N MET A 47 10.95 -13.59 -1.83
CA MET A 47 9.86 -13.45 -0.86
C MET A 47 10.32 -13.66 0.58
N ALA A 48 11.15 -14.66 0.85
CA ALA A 48 11.67 -14.92 2.18
C ALA A 48 12.51 -13.73 2.68
N ILE A 49 13.38 -13.18 1.83
CA ILE A 49 14.18 -11.99 2.16
C ILE A 49 13.28 -10.77 2.38
N ALA A 50 12.31 -10.53 1.51
CA ALA A 50 11.36 -9.43 1.65
C ALA A 50 10.56 -9.55 2.97
N THR A 51 10.07 -10.74 3.29
CA THR A 51 9.33 -10.99 4.53
C THR A 51 10.18 -10.71 5.75
N LEU A 52 11.43 -11.17 5.76
CA LEU A 52 12.38 -10.91 6.85
C LEU A 52 12.62 -9.41 7.06
N PHE A 53 12.63 -8.62 6.00
CA PHE A 53 12.78 -7.17 6.05
C PHE A 53 11.49 -6.47 6.50
N TYR A 54 10.31 -6.92 6.01
CA TYR A 54 9.04 -6.27 6.30
C TYR A 54 8.52 -6.51 7.72
N ILE A 55 8.88 -7.62 8.37
CA ILE A 55 8.46 -7.89 9.75
C ILE A 55 8.94 -6.80 10.71
N PRO A 56 10.25 -6.50 10.85
CA PRO A 56 10.71 -5.43 11.75
C PRO A 56 10.18 -4.05 11.32
N PHE A 57 10.02 -3.81 10.03
CA PHE A 57 9.43 -2.57 9.51
C PHE A 57 7.98 -2.38 10.00
N ALA A 58 7.16 -3.43 9.96
CA ALA A 58 5.80 -3.39 10.47
C ALA A 58 5.74 -3.10 11.98
N PHE A 59 6.61 -3.71 12.78
CA PHE A 59 6.70 -3.44 14.21
C PHE A 59 7.10 -1.98 14.49
N MET A 60 8.08 -1.44 13.77
CA MET A 60 8.49 -0.05 13.88
C MET A 60 7.32 0.91 13.58
N PHE A 61 6.54 0.65 12.52
CA PHE A 61 5.36 1.45 12.21
C PHE A 61 4.27 1.32 13.27
N ALA A 62 4.08 0.14 13.85
CA ALA A 62 3.11 -0.08 14.91
C ALA A 62 3.47 0.74 16.17
N GLU A 63 4.75 0.78 16.54
CA GLU A 63 5.23 1.62 17.64
C GLU A 63 5.04 3.12 17.37
N LEU A 64 5.39 3.58 16.17
CA LEU A 64 5.17 4.97 15.77
C LEU A 64 3.70 5.35 15.79
N ALA A 65 2.82 4.48 15.32
CA ALA A 65 1.37 4.72 15.32
C ALA A 65 0.78 4.85 16.73
N THR A 66 1.33 4.11 17.70
CA THR A 66 0.91 4.23 19.11
C THR A 66 1.51 5.44 19.79
N ALA A 67 2.75 5.81 19.46
CA ALA A 67 3.43 6.96 20.04
C ALA A 67 2.93 8.31 19.50
N ILE A 68 2.49 8.34 18.24
CA ILE A 68 2.03 9.54 17.53
C ILE A 68 0.68 9.25 16.88
N PRO A 69 -0.43 9.25 17.65
CA PRO A 69 -1.76 8.99 17.09
C PRO A 69 -2.19 10.18 16.20
N SER A 70 -1.95 10.10 14.91
CA SER A 70 -2.29 11.12 13.92
C SER A 70 -2.92 10.51 12.69
N SER A 71 -3.95 11.16 12.15
CA SER A 71 -4.57 10.79 10.88
C SER A 71 -3.67 11.03 9.67
N ALA A 72 -2.62 11.86 9.82
CA ALA A 72 -1.65 12.13 8.77
C ALA A 72 -0.57 11.03 8.60
N GLY A 73 -0.58 10.01 9.48
CA GLY A 73 0.31 8.84 9.38
C GLY A 73 1.79 9.19 9.18
N PRO A 74 2.45 8.66 8.14
CA PRO A 74 3.89 8.84 7.91
C PRO A 74 4.33 10.31 7.82
N ALA A 75 3.49 11.20 7.31
CA ALA A 75 3.79 12.64 7.26
C ALA A 75 3.96 13.25 8.66
N ALA A 76 3.08 12.88 9.60
CA ALA A 76 3.18 13.35 10.99
C ALA A 76 4.41 12.79 11.71
N TYR A 77 4.79 11.55 11.44
CA TYR A 77 5.99 10.94 12.02
C TYR A 77 7.25 11.65 11.52
N THR A 78 7.32 11.90 10.22
CA THR A 78 8.43 12.61 9.58
C THR A 78 8.50 14.08 10.05
N GLU A 79 7.36 14.75 10.20
CA GLU A 79 7.32 16.12 10.73
C GLU A 79 7.86 16.20 12.16
N LYS A 80 7.49 15.26 13.02
CA LYS A 80 7.99 15.21 14.40
C LYS A 80 9.48 14.92 14.50
N ALA A 81 10.00 14.06 13.61
CA ALA A 81 11.41 13.65 13.64
C ALA A 81 12.34 14.67 12.97
N PHE A 82 11.94 15.25 11.84
CA PHE A 82 12.80 16.04 10.96
C PHE A 82 12.27 17.46 10.69
N GLY A 83 11.13 17.82 11.27
CA GLY A 83 10.54 19.14 11.14
C GLY A 83 9.55 19.27 9.97
N ARG A 84 8.91 20.46 9.89
CA ARG A 84 7.78 20.75 8.99
C ARG A 84 8.10 20.55 7.50
N GLY A 85 9.31 20.89 7.07
CA GLY A 85 9.73 20.72 5.69
C GLY A 85 9.73 19.25 5.26
N ALA A 86 10.33 18.39 6.07
CA ALA A 86 10.37 16.95 5.82
C ALA A 86 8.97 16.31 5.87
N GLY A 87 8.12 16.75 6.82
CA GLY A 87 6.72 16.33 6.90
C GLY A 87 5.92 16.69 5.64
N PHE A 88 6.14 17.89 5.09
CA PHE A 88 5.51 18.31 3.84
C PHE A 88 5.94 17.42 2.67
N PHE A 89 7.24 17.15 2.52
CA PHE A 89 7.73 16.27 1.46
C PHE A 89 7.19 14.85 1.57
N ALA A 90 7.13 14.30 2.79
CA ALA A 90 6.55 12.97 3.02
C ALA A 90 5.06 12.93 2.66
N GLY A 91 4.29 13.93 3.07
CA GLY A 91 2.86 14.04 2.73
C GLY A 91 2.62 14.22 1.23
N PHE A 92 3.43 15.05 0.58
CA PHE A 92 3.36 15.26 -0.87
C PHE A 92 3.69 13.97 -1.64
N SER A 93 4.75 13.25 -1.24
CA SER A 93 5.11 11.97 -1.84
C SER A 93 3.99 10.95 -1.74
N TYR A 94 3.34 10.86 -0.58
CA TYR A 94 2.19 9.98 -0.36
C TYR A 94 0.98 10.35 -1.23
N LEU A 95 0.74 11.66 -1.43
CA LEU A 95 -0.31 12.15 -2.32
C LEU A 95 -0.02 11.76 -3.77
N VAL A 96 1.20 11.96 -4.23
CA VAL A 96 1.63 11.58 -5.58
C VAL A 96 1.48 10.06 -5.77
N GLU A 97 1.96 9.26 -4.82
CA GLU A 97 1.80 7.80 -4.84
C GLU A 97 0.33 7.41 -4.99
N SER A 98 -0.56 7.97 -4.18
CA SER A 98 -2.00 7.66 -4.23
C SER A 98 -2.64 8.01 -5.57
N LEU A 99 -2.24 9.14 -6.17
CA LEU A 99 -2.73 9.58 -7.48
C LEU A 99 -2.34 8.64 -8.62
N PHE A 100 -1.16 8.05 -8.56
CA PHE A 100 -0.67 7.16 -9.62
C PHE A 100 -0.98 5.68 -9.37
N CYS A 101 -1.05 5.26 -8.10
CA CYS A 101 -1.33 3.88 -7.74
C CYS A 101 -2.75 3.46 -8.18
N THR A 102 -3.76 4.29 -7.94
CA THR A 102 -5.15 3.95 -8.26
C THR A 102 -5.38 3.73 -9.77
N PRO A 103 -4.97 4.64 -10.67
CA PRO A 103 -5.07 4.40 -12.11
C PRO A 103 -4.25 3.19 -12.58
N GLY A 104 -3.08 2.95 -11.99
CA GLY A 104 -2.26 1.79 -12.29
C GLY A 104 -2.98 0.47 -12.03
N ILE A 105 -3.66 0.37 -10.89
CA ILE A 105 -4.47 -0.81 -10.53
C ILE A 105 -5.64 -0.96 -11.50
N CYS A 106 -6.35 0.12 -11.84
CA CYS A 106 -7.47 0.08 -12.79
C CYS A 106 -7.03 -0.44 -14.16
N ILE A 107 -5.90 0.03 -14.68
CA ILE A 107 -5.34 -0.43 -15.95
C ILE A 107 -5.00 -1.93 -15.88
N ALA A 108 -4.40 -2.39 -14.79
CA ALA A 108 -4.08 -3.80 -14.59
C ALA A 108 -5.35 -4.67 -14.56
N VAL A 109 -6.39 -4.25 -13.82
CA VAL A 109 -7.70 -4.93 -13.81
C VAL A 109 -8.29 -5.00 -15.21
N GLY A 110 -8.26 -3.89 -15.96
CA GLY A 110 -8.74 -3.83 -17.35
C GLY A 110 -8.03 -4.82 -18.26
N ALA A 111 -6.70 -4.95 -18.13
CA ALA A 111 -5.92 -5.92 -18.89
C ALA A 111 -6.31 -7.37 -18.58
N TYR A 112 -6.55 -7.71 -17.30
CA TYR A 112 -7.02 -9.05 -16.92
C TYR A 112 -8.42 -9.35 -17.45
N VAL A 113 -9.34 -8.39 -17.34
CA VAL A 113 -10.71 -8.55 -17.87
C VAL A 113 -10.67 -8.76 -19.37
N HIS A 114 -9.86 -8.01 -20.10
CA HIS A 114 -9.68 -8.19 -21.55
C HIS A 114 -9.11 -9.57 -21.90
N THR A 115 -8.20 -10.11 -21.09
CA THR A 115 -7.64 -11.45 -21.28
C THR A 115 -8.70 -12.54 -21.11
N LEU A 116 -9.62 -12.37 -20.14
CA LEU A 116 -10.71 -13.31 -19.90
C LEU A 116 -11.86 -13.15 -20.89
N PHE A 117 -12.14 -11.93 -21.30
CA PHE A 117 -13.23 -11.56 -22.21
C PHE A 117 -12.70 -10.68 -23.35
N PRO A 118 -12.14 -11.27 -24.43
CA PRO A 118 -11.54 -10.50 -25.53
C PRO A 118 -12.50 -9.54 -26.25
N VAL A 119 -13.80 -9.72 -26.06
CA VAL A 119 -14.86 -8.84 -26.61
C VAL A 119 -14.87 -7.47 -25.93
N VAL A 120 -14.41 -7.37 -24.68
CA VAL A 120 -14.40 -6.12 -23.91
C VAL A 120 -13.05 -5.42 -24.11
N PRO A 121 -12.99 -4.21 -24.71
CA PRO A 121 -11.74 -3.46 -24.83
C PRO A 121 -11.15 -3.18 -23.43
N ALA A 122 -9.84 -3.35 -23.28
CA ALA A 122 -9.14 -3.14 -22.00
C ALA A 122 -9.40 -1.74 -21.39
N VAL A 123 -9.51 -0.72 -22.25
CA VAL A 123 -9.81 0.67 -21.83
C VAL A 123 -11.19 0.80 -21.21
N VAL A 124 -12.21 0.06 -21.69
CA VAL A 124 -13.56 0.09 -21.13
C VAL A 124 -13.64 -0.66 -19.80
N ALA A 125 -12.84 -1.70 -19.65
CA ALA A 125 -12.79 -2.49 -18.42
C ALA A 125 -11.98 -1.82 -17.29
N SER A 126 -11.20 -0.78 -17.60
CA SER A 126 -10.37 -0.05 -16.63
C SER A 126 -11.03 1.22 -16.07
N VAL A 127 -12.21 1.59 -16.56
CA VAL A 127 -13.04 2.72 -16.11
C VAL A 127 -14.09 2.25 -15.12
#